data_bed4ebc5bd79e69cf60be7ffae2f87a5
#
_entry.id   bed4ebc5bd79e69cf60be7ffae2f87a5
#
_cell.length_a   1.000
_cell.length_b   1.000
_cell.length_c   1.000
_cell.angle_alpha   90.00
_cell.angle_beta   90.00
_cell.angle_gamma   90.00
#
_symmetry.space_group_name_H-M   'P 1'
#
loop_
_entity.id
_entity.type
_entity.pdbx_description
1 polymer ?
#
loop_
_entity_poly.entity_id
_entity_poly.type
_entity_poly.pdbx_seq_one_letter_code
_entity_poly.pdbx_strand_id
1 'polypeptide(L)'
;DEINMFISIYAKKIGIKKIITKLNKLSFVDILGENSFQSIITPKKIIADKIVRVVRSIANKKKNLIESFYRLENNTVEAIEILVNSDSKINNIPLKDLKIKKNLIIAYIVRNNVAIFPKGTDVINEGDRVIIITKESFFDDINNIVAE
;
A
#
# COMPACT_ATOMS: atom_id res chain seq x y z
N ASP A 1 12.01 -20.45 14.03
CA ASP A 1 11.78 -20.22 12.59
C ASP A 1 12.07 -21.49 11.78
N GLU A 2 13.15 -22.18 12.06
CA GLU A 2 13.62 -23.36 11.32
C GLU A 2 12.57 -24.48 11.29
N ILE A 3 11.97 -24.76 12.44
CA ILE A 3 10.90 -25.77 12.55
C ILE A 3 9.70 -25.39 11.69
N ASN A 4 9.27 -24.12 11.73
CA ASN A 4 8.16 -23.65 10.92
C ASN A 4 8.45 -23.77 9.41
N MET A 5 9.68 -23.52 9.02
CA MET A 5 10.13 -23.72 7.63
C MET A 5 10.02 -25.18 7.21
N PHE A 6 10.58 -26.11 8.01
CA PHE A 6 10.53 -27.54 7.71
C PHE A 6 9.11 -28.06 7.64
N ILE A 7 8.24 -27.68 8.58
CA ILE A 7 6.82 -28.05 8.56
C ILE A 7 6.15 -27.53 7.29
N SER A 8 6.43 -26.30 6.89
CA SER A 8 5.81 -25.70 5.69
C SER A 8 6.27 -26.37 4.40
N ILE A 9 7.55 -26.69 4.29
CA ILE A 9 8.11 -27.44 3.15
C ILE A 9 7.50 -28.85 3.10
N TYR A 10 7.40 -29.51 4.23
CA TYR A 10 6.77 -30.83 4.32
C TYR A 10 5.28 -30.75 3.93
N ALA A 11 4.54 -29.78 4.46
CA ALA A 11 3.14 -29.57 4.10
C ALA A 11 2.94 -29.36 2.59
N LYS A 12 3.84 -28.61 1.95
CA LYS A 12 3.85 -28.43 0.49
C LYS A 12 4.10 -29.77 -0.23
N LYS A 13 5.05 -30.56 0.26
CA LYS A 13 5.40 -31.84 -0.32
C LYS A 13 4.21 -32.85 -0.30
N ILE A 14 3.42 -32.82 0.77
CA ILE A 14 2.23 -33.70 0.89
C ILE A 14 0.96 -33.09 0.27
N GLY A 15 1.05 -31.99 -0.43
CA GLY A 15 -0.03 -31.42 -1.24
C GLY A 15 -1.02 -30.54 -0.48
N ILE A 16 -0.66 -29.97 0.67
CA ILE A 16 -1.50 -28.99 1.37
C ILE A 16 -1.67 -27.76 0.49
N LYS A 17 -2.92 -27.39 0.21
CA LYS A 17 -3.27 -26.34 -0.76
C LYS A 17 -2.98 -24.91 -0.28
N LYS A 18 -3.06 -24.66 1.04
CA LYS A 18 -2.84 -23.35 1.60
C LYS A 18 -1.93 -23.45 2.82
N ILE A 19 -0.76 -22.82 2.73
CA ILE A 19 0.25 -22.85 3.77
C ILE A 19 0.61 -21.41 4.13
N ILE A 20 0.52 -21.09 5.42
CA ILE A 20 0.93 -19.80 5.96
C ILE A 20 2.04 -20.09 6.98
N THR A 21 3.21 -19.51 6.74
CA THR A 21 4.41 -19.74 7.54
C THR A 21 4.74 -18.50 8.37
N LYS A 22 4.86 -18.64 9.68
CA LYS A 22 5.40 -17.57 10.54
C LYS A 22 6.92 -17.63 10.55
N LEU A 23 7.57 -16.53 10.16
CA LEU A 23 9.02 -16.35 10.26
C LEU A 23 9.34 -15.01 10.94
N ASN A 24 10.29 -15.04 11.88
CA ASN A 24 10.76 -13.81 12.55
C ASN A 24 11.98 -13.22 11.84
N LYS A 25 12.77 -14.06 11.14
CA LYS A 25 13.96 -13.67 10.39
C LYS A 25 13.71 -13.84 8.89
N LEU A 26 13.72 -12.74 8.15
CA LEU A 26 13.53 -12.76 6.68
C LEU A 26 14.73 -13.33 5.92
N SER A 27 15.93 -13.35 6.53
CA SER A 27 17.11 -13.93 5.91
C SER A 27 16.94 -15.40 5.47
N PHE A 28 16.06 -16.15 6.09
CA PHE A 28 15.73 -17.52 5.63
C PHE A 28 14.96 -17.53 4.31
N VAL A 29 14.16 -16.51 4.04
CA VAL A 29 13.43 -16.36 2.77
C VAL A 29 14.40 -16.10 1.64
N ASP A 30 15.40 -15.25 1.90
CA ASP A 30 16.44 -14.90 0.92
C ASP A 30 17.28 -16.14 0.52
N ILE A 31 17.54 -17.03 1.48
CA ILE A 31 18.31 -18.26 1.25
C ILE A 31 17.52 -19.30 0.45
N LEU A 32 16.24 -19.47 0.75
CA LEU A 32 15.40 -20.53 0.17
C LEU A 32 14.65 -20.09 -1.09
N GLY A 33 14.61 -18.79 -1.34
CA GLY A 33 13.83 -18.17 -2.39
C GLY A 33 12.34 -18.04 -2.03
N GLU A 34 11.72 -16.99 -2.52
CA GLU A 34 10.30 -16.66 -2.25
C GLU A 34 9.33 -17.78 -2.70
N ASN A 35 9.67 -18.49 -3.76
CA ASN A 35 8.85 -19.58 -4.30
C ASN A 35 8.77 -20.82 -3.37
N SER A 36 9.59 -20.91 -2.34
CA SER A 36 9.57 -22.01 -1.38
C SER A 36 8.37 -21.94 -0.44
N PHE A 37 7.82 -20.74 -0.24
CA PHE A 37 6.69 -20.49 0.64
C PHE A 37 5.51 -19.87 -0.12
N GLN A 38 4.27 -20.26 0.23
CA GLN A 38 3.08 -19.66 -0.37
C GLN A 38 2.73 -18.31 0.27
N SER A 39 2.87 -18.22 1.57
CA SER A 39 2.61 -17.01 2.33
C SER A 39 3.45 -16.99 3.60
N ILE A 40 4.07 -15.84 3.87
CA ILE A 40 4.91 -15.65 5.05
C ILE A 40 4.31 -14.55 5.91
N ILE A 41 4.24 -14.80 7.21
CA ILE A 41 3.86 -13.80 8.21
C ILE A 41 5.07 -13.50 9.08
N THR A 42 5.48 -12.24 9.11
CA THR A 42 6.52 -11.74 9.99
C THR A 42 5.91 -10.74 10.99
N PRO A 43 5.63 -11.15 12.24
CA PRO A 43 4.95 -10.30 13.22
C PRO A 43 5.65 -8.97 13.46
N LYS A 44 6.98 -8.96 13.50
CA LYS A 44 7.77 -7.72 13.67
C LYS A 44 7.53 -6.72 12.54
N LYS A 45 7.44 -7.19 11.29
CA LYS A 45 7.14 -6.33 10.14
C LYS A 45 5.73 -5.75 10.23
N ILE A 46 4.74 -6.57 10.58
CA ILE A 46 3.35 -6.12 10.75
C ILE A 46 3.25 -5.03 11.82
N ILE A 47 3.94 -5.21 12.97
CA ILE A 47 3.96 -4.22 14.05
C ILE A 47 4.67 -2.95 13.59
N ALA A 48 5.82 -3.06 12.93
CA ALA A 48 6.55 -1.90 12.41
C ALA A 48 5.70 -1.10 11.43
N ASP A 49 5.03 -1.75 10.48
CA ASP A 49 4.15 -1.10 9.51
C ASP A 49 2.95 -0.43 10.20
N LYS A 50 2.42 -1.01 11.29
CA LYS A 50 1.36 -0.41 12.10
C LYS A 50 1.87 0.84 12.83
N ILE A 51 3.07 0.81 13.41
CA ILE A 51 3.69 1.96 14.08
C ILE A 51 3.90 3.10 13.06
N VAL A 52 4.47 2.80 11.89
CA VAL A 52 4.68 3.80 10.82
C VAL A 52 3.36 4.46 10.42
N ARG A 53 2.28 3.68 10.26
CA ARG A 53 0.94 4.23 9.98
C ARG A 53 0.48 5.21 11.06
N VAL A 54 0.59 4.83 12.33
CA VAL A 54 0.21 5.70 13.45
C VAL A 54 1.04 6.97 13.47
N VAL A 55 2.36 6.87 13.33
CA VAL A 55 3.25 8.04 13.31
C VAL A 55 2.90 8.98 12.16
N ARG A 56 2.70 8.45 10.93
CA ARG A 56 2.29 9.25 9.78
C ARG A 56 0.94 9.93 10.00
N SER A 57 -0.05 9.22 10.57
CA SER A 57 -1.37 9.81 10.86
C SER A 57 -1.30 10.94 11.88
N ILE A 58 -0.41 10.86 12.87
CA ILE A 58 -0.17 11.92 13.86
C ILE A 58 0.54 13.11 13.22
N ALA A 59 1.56 12.85 12.40
CA ALA A 59 2.32 13.91 11.71
C ALA A 59 1.43 14.71 10.75
N ASN A 60 0.47 14.05 10.11
CA ASN A 60 -0.39 14.63 9.06
C ASN A 60 -1.73 15.16 9.56
N LYS A 61 -1.90 15.36 10.88
CA LYS A 61 -3.16 15.84 11.51
C LYS A 61 -3.76 17.14 10.95
N LYS A 62 -3.07 17.85 10.04
CA LYS A 62 -3.54 19.13 9.47
C LYS A 62 -3.92 19.08 7.98
N LYS A 63 -3.68 17.94 7.28
CA LYS A 63 -3.94 17.91 5.83
C LYS A 63 -4.58 16.62 5.38
N ASN A 64 -4.67 15.88 4.63
CA ASN A 64 -5.40 14.70 4.21
C ASN A 64 -5.08 13.47 5.07
N LEU A 65 -6.12 12.78 5.53
CA LEU A 65 -5.96 11.59 6.37
C LEU A 65 -5.49 10.40 5.52
N ILE A 66 -4.28 9.92 5.76
CA ILE A 66 -3.85 8.61 5.26
C ILE A 66 -4.62 7.55 6.05
N GLU A 67 -5.56 6.87 5.40
CA GLU A 67 -6.34 5.81 6.02
C GLU A 67 -5.61 4.48 6.01
N SER A 68 -4.93 4.17 4.93
CA SER A 68 -4.21 2.91 4.77
C SER A 68 -2.87 3.11 4.07
N PHE A 69 -1.91 2.26 4.45
CA PHE A 69 -0.56 2.29 3.90
C PHE A 69 -0.02 0.87 3.79
N TYR A 70 0.44 0.50 2.63
CA TYR A 70 1.04 -0.80 2.35
C TYR A 70 2.34 -0.62 1.57
N ARG A 71 3.36 -1.37 1.97
CA ARG A 71 4.60 -1.49 1.20
C ARG A 71 4.55 -2.75 0.37
N LEU A 72 4.82 -2.58 -0.90
CA LEU A 72 4.84 -3.63 -1.91
C LEU A 72 6.28 -3.79 -2.41
N GLU A 73 6.52 -4.91 -3.10
CA GLU A 73 7.76 -5.18 -3.81
C GLU A 73 9.01 -4.81 -3.00
N ASN A 74 9.26 -5.55 -1.91
CA ASN A 74 10.42 -5.35 -1.03
C ASN A 74 10.62 -3.91 -0.54
N ASN A 75 9.51 -3.19 -0.26
CA ASN A 75 9.46 -1.79 0.17
C ASN A 75 9.87 -0.75 -0.88
N THR A 76 9.93 -1.11 -2.16
CA THR A 76 10.26 -0.18 -3.25
C THR A 76 9.05 0.58 -3.78
N VAL A 77 7.83 0.09 -3.51
CA VAL A 77 6.56 0.68 -3.94
C VAL A 77 5.64 0.83 -2.73
N GLU A 78 4.98 1.96 -2.63
CA GLU A 78 3.98 2.23 -1.60
C GLU A 78 2.58 2.30 -2.22
N ALA A 79 1.60 1.61 -1.63
CA ALA A 79 0.19 1.79 -1.92
C ALA A 79 -0.45 2.52 -0.74
N ILE A 80 -1.05 3.68 -1.02
CA ILE A 80 -1.54 4.61 -0.01
C ILE A 80 -2.99 4.92 -0.29
N GLU A 81 -3.85 4.83 0.72
CA GLU A 81 -5.23 5.28 0.66
C GLU A 81 -5.36 6.59 1.42
N ILE A 82 -5.83 7.63 0.72
CA ILE A 82 -5.95 8.98 1.25
C ILE A 82 -7.39 9.45 1.10
N LEU A 83 -7.98 9.93 2.19
CA LEU A 83 -9.26 10.62 2.19
C LEU A 83 -9.05 12.05 1.70
N VAL A 84 -9.83 12.47 0.71
CA VAL A 84 -9.74 13.78 0.09
C VAL A 84 -10.57 14.81 0.86
N ASN A 85 -9.94 15.90 1.28
CA ASN A 85 -10.58 17.00 2.00
C ASN A 85 -11.04 18.12 1.04
N SER A 86 -11.89 19.02 1.57
CA SER A 86 -12.34 20.22 0.86
C SER A 86 -11.20 21.09 0.33
N ASP A 87 -10.10 21.19 1.09
CA ASP A 87 -8.95 22.05 0.78
C ASP A 87 -8.00 21.46 -0.28
N SER A 88 -8.31 20.27 -0.81
CA SER A 88 -7.47 19.62 -1.81
C SER A 88 -7.53 20.36 -3.14
N LYS A 89 -6.34 20.76 -3.65
CA LYS A 89 -6.19 21.51 -4.91
C LYS A 89 -6.62 20.73 -6.15
N ILE A 90 -6.79 19.42 -6.02
CA ILE A 90 -7.15 18.51 -7.12
C ILE A 90 -8.66 18.29 -7.24
N ASN A 91 -9.45 18.84 -6.30
CA ASN A 91 -10.90 18.67 -6.28
C ASN A 91 -11.54 19.20 -7.57
N ASN A 92 -12.47 18.40 -8.13
CA ASN A 92 -13.27 18.75 -9.31
C ASN A 92 -12.46 19.05 -10.59
N ILE A 93 -11.18 18.64 -10.66
CA ILE A 93 -10.37 18.78 -11.87
C ILE A 93 -10.29 17.41 -12.55
N PRO A 94 -10.59 17.31 -13.87
CA PRO A 94 -10.42 16.08 -14.62
C PRO A 94 -8.98 15.58 -14.54
N LEU A 95 -8.79 14.27 -14.33
CA LEU A 95 -7.46 13.69 -14.16
C LEU A 95 -6.52 13.95 -15.34
N LYS A 96 -7.06 14.03 -16.56
CA LYS A 96 -6.30 14.37 -17.76
C LYS A 96 -5.70 15.78 -17.75
N ASP A 97 -6.30 16.70 -16.97
CA ASP A 97 -5.89 18.10 -16.87
C ASP A 97 -4.92 18.30 -15.69
N LEU A 98 -4.75 17.29 -14.84
CA LEU A 98 -3.76 17.27 -13.78
C LEU A 98 -2.40 16.81 -14.33
N LYS A 99 -1.36 17.59 -14.08
CA LYS A 99 0.02 17.18 -14.36
C LYS A 99 0.50 16.20 -13.29
N ILE A 100 0.10 14.93 -13.42
CA ILE A 100 0.44 13.91 -12.43
C ILE A 100 1.92 13.53 -12.56
N LYS A 101 2.60 13.35 -11.43
CA LYS A 101 4.01 12.91 -11.36
C LYS A 101 4.22 11.55 -12.06
N LYS A 102 5.39 11.38 -12.70
CA LYS A 102 5.70 10.18 -13.50
C LYS A 102 5.79 8.87 -12.70
N ASN A 103 6.17 8.92 -11.42
CA ASN A 103 6.38 7.74 -10.57
C ASN A 103 5.17 7.41 -9.69
N LEU A 104 3.98 7.81 -10.12
CA LEU A 104 2.76 7.69 -9.37
C LEU A 104 1.62 7.26 -10.29
N ILE A 105 0.75 6.40 -9.76
CA ILE A 105 -0.48 5.95 -10.42
C ILE A 105 -1.63 6.13 -9.44
N ILE A 106 -2.73 6.73 -9.89
CA ILE A 106 -4.01 6.69 -9.19
C ILE A 106 -4.68 5.37 -9.61
N ALA A 107 -4.67 4.40 -8.71
CA ALA A 107 -5.18 3.06 -9.00
C ALA A 107 -6.71 2.99 -8.93
N TYR A 108 -7.29 3.62 -7.90
CA TYR A 108 -8.74 3.62 -7.66
C TYR A 108 -9.19 4.92 -7.02
N ILE A 109 -10.45 5.28 -7.29
CA ILE A 109 -11.23 6.25 -6.52
C ILE A 109 -12.35 5.48 -5.86
N VAL A 110 -12.44 5.52 -4.53
CA VAL A 110 -13.53 4.89 -3.79
C VAL A 110 -14.49 5.98 -3.35
N ARG A 111 -15.68 5.97 -3.94
CA ARG A 111 -16.77 6.91 -3.68
C ARG A 111 -18.00 6.15 -3.19
N ASN A 112 -18.54 6.52 -2.03
CA ASN A 112 -19.69 5.84 -1.43
C ASN A 112 -19.50 4.31 -1.33
N ASN A 113 -18.31 3.86 -0.94
CA ASN A 113 -17.90 2.45 -0.88
C ASN A 113 -17.89 1.70 -2.22
N VAL A 114 -17.97 2.41 -3.35
CA VAL A 114 -17.84 1.84 -4.69
C VAL A 114 -16.45 2.19 -5.24
N ALA A 115 -15.69 1.17 -5.64
CA ALA A 115 -14.40 1.37 -6.28
C ALA A 115 -14.58 1.70 -7.77
N ILE A 116 -14.00 2.80 -8.21
CA ILE A 116 -14.02 3.31 -9.57
C ILE A 116 -12.61 3.19 -10.15
N PHE A 117 -12.47 2.56 -11.31
CA PHE A 117 -11.24 2.62 -12.10
C PHE A 117 -11.16 3.98 -12.79
N PRO A 118 -10.24 4.87 -12.40
CA PRO A 118 -10.24 6.24 -12.89
C PRO A 118 -9.85 6.32 -14.36
N LYS A 119 -10.60 7.12 -15.11
CA LYS A 119 -10.30 7.52 -16.49
C LYS A 119 -9.85 8.97 -16.49
N GLY A 120 -9.21 9.41 -17.55
CA GLY A 120 -8.74 10.79 -17.67
C GLY A 120 -9.84 11.85 -17.53
N THR A 121 -11.10 11.50 -17.85
CA THR A 121 -12.27 12.40 -17.70
C THR A 121 -12.88 12.43 -16.31
N ASP A 122 -12.49 11.49 -15.43
CA ASP A 122 -13.02 11.42 -14.08
C ASP A 122 -12.39 12.51 -13.20
N VAL A 123 -13.14 12.91 -12.19
CA VAL A 123 -12.74 13.91 -11.20
C VAL A 123 -12.67 13.29 -9.81
N ILE A 124 -11.75 13.79 -9.00
CA ILE A 124 -11.67 13.48 -7.57
C ILE A 124 -12.47 14.54 -6.83
N ASN A 125 -13.33 14.11 -5.91
CA ASN A 125 -14.17 14.98 -5.11
C ASN A 125 -13.81 14.91 -3.63
N GLU A 126 -14.22 15.92 -2.88
CA GLU A 126 -14.19 15.85 -1.41
C GLU A 126 -14.95 14.60 -0.92
N GLY A 127 -14.38 13.94 0.08
CA GLY A 127 -14.91 12.69 0.67
C GLY A 127 -14.58 11.42 -0.11
N ASP A 128 -13.95 11.52 -1.30
CA ASP A 128 -13.43 10.35 -1.98
C ASP A 128 -12.21 9.79 -1.22
N ARG A 129 -12.04 8.47 -1.27
CA ARG A 129 -10.78 7.82 -0.92
C ARG A 129 -10.04 7.49 -2.19
N VAL A 130 -8.83 7.96 -2.29
CA VAL A 130 -7.98 7.74 -3.47
C VAL A 130 -6.89 6.77 -3.13
N ILE A 131 -6.79 5.68 -3.90
CA ILE A 131 -5.72 4.71 -3.76
C ILE A 131 -4.64 5.04 -4.77
N ILE A 132 -3.47 5.38 -4.25
CA ILE A 132 -2.30 5.80 -5.01
C ILE A 132 -1.21 4.75 -4.87
N ILE A 133 -0.57 4.40 -5.98
CA ILE A 133 0.62 3.57 -6.00
C ILE A 133 1.79 4.44 -6.42
N THR A 134 2.83 4.50 -5.60
CA THR A 134 3.98 5.37 -5.84
C THR A 134 5.30 4.70 -5.49
N LYS A 135 6.37 5.08 -6.19
CA LYS A 135 7.77 4.77 -5.83
C LYS A 135 8.39 5.83 -4.93
N GLU A 136 7.70 6.94 -4.70
CA GLU A 136 8.19 8.00 -3.82
C GLU A 136 8.00 7.58 -2.35
N SER A 137 9.07 7.64 -1.58
CA SER A 137 9.02 7.48 -0.13
C SER A 137 8.45 8.74 0.51
N PHE A 138 7.66 8.56 1.59
CA PHE A 138 7.09 9.68 2.37
C PHE A 138 6.03 10.52 1.66
N PHE A 139 5.27 9.90 0.76
CA PHE A 139 4.07 10.53 0.20
C PHE A 139 3.03 10.72 1.32
N ASP A 140 2.71 11.97 1.64
CA ASP A 140 1.93 12.34 2.82
C ASP A 140 0.74 13.27 2.56
N ASP A 141 0.64 13.85 1.37
CA ASP A 141 -0.45 14.75 0.98
C ASP A 141 -0.94 14.43 -0.43
N ILE A 142 -2.26 14.38 -0.61
CA ILE A 142 -2.89 14.14 -1.92
C ILE A 142 -2.48 15.20 -2.96
N ASN A 143 -2.23 16.43 -2.53
CA ASN A 143 -1.77 17.49 -3.43
C ASN A 143 -0.38 17.22 -4.04
N ASN A 144 0.39 16.32 -3.42
CA ASN A 144 1.71 15.92 -3.92
C ASN A 144 1.64 15.02 -5.17
N ILE A 145 0.44 14.61 -5.62
CA ILE A 145 0.31 13.89 -6.90
C ILE A 145 0.63 14.78 -8.11
N VAL A 146 0.46 16.09 -7.97
CA VAL A 146 0.70 17.05 -9.05
C VAL A 146 2.17 17.43 -9.08
N ALA A 147 2.75 17.41 -10.28
CA ALA A 147 4.09 17.97 -10.51
C ALA A 147 4.02 19.49 -10.40
N GLU A 148 5.05 20.10 -9.79
CA GLU A 148 5.24 21.55 -9.75
C GLU A 148 5.46 22.14 -11.14
#